data_254b0d953d6b6274a767dff4c8ffacad
#
_entry.id   254b0d953d6b6274a767dff4c8ffacad
#
_cell.length_a   1.000
_cell.length_b   1.000
_cell.length_c   1.000
_cell.angle_alpha   90.00
_cell.angle_beta   90.00
_cell.angle_gamma   90.00
#
_symmetry.space_group_name_H-M   'P 1'
#
loop_
_entity.id
_entity.type
_entity.pdbx_description
1 polymer ?
#
loop_
_entity_poly.entity_id
_entity_poly.type
_entity_poly.pdbx_seq_one_letter_code
_entity_poly.pdbx_strand_id
1 'polypeptide(L)'
;VEHDDISIRNTLNELTGAEWLYFTKSIITTSYPSEYGHKLRKAHGANKPPQLMCQLIEFFTKPDGVVLDPFAGVGGTLIGASICKKPRQALGIEINQKWVAIYQQILAENQDILQPQTLLHGDCLQIMQTLAPHSFDFIATDPPYNIHLAKTMVNPRYAELYANRRSDYDMRSEDAADLANLASYEAYLDAMERVFAACYTLLKPQKYMVVIVRNAYQHGEYMFTHVDLARRAKLHGFVPKGEIIWYQSGTRLRPYGYPFAYIPNIAHQYIVVLQKPKQFVV
;
A
#
# COMPACT_ATOMS: atom_id res chain seq x y z
N VAL A 1 31.06 6.31 -16.60
CA VAL A 1 30.24 5.11 -16.45
C VAL A 1 29.01 5.38 -17.27
N GLU A 2 28.82 4.67 -18.38
CA GLU A 2 27.63 4.75 -19.21
C GLU A 2 26.45 4.22 -18.36
N HIS A 3 25.57 5.14 -17.92
CA HIS A 3 24.44 4.85 -17.08
C HIS A 3 23.20 4.36 -17.85
N ASP A 4 23.34 4.23 -19.19
CA ASP A 4 22.19 3.97 -20.08
C ASP A 4 21.92 2.48 -20.34
N ASP A 5 22.86 1.60 -19.96
CA ASP A 5 22.70 0.17 -20.13
C ASP A 5 22.29 -0.55 -18.84
N ILE A 6 21.48 -1.61 -18.99
CA ILE A 6 21.12 -2.48 -17.88
C ILE A 6 22.33 -3.31 -17.50
N SER A 7 22.83 -3.16 -16.28
CA SER A 7 23.96 -3.95 -15.81
C SER A 7 23.62 -5.45 -15.79
N ILE A 8 24.52 -6.28 -16.35
CA ILE A 8 24.42 -7.74 -16.29
C ILE A 8 24.37 -8.29 -14.85
N ARG A 9 24.84 -7.49 -13.88
CA ARG A 9 24.81 -7.83 -12.45
C ARG A 9 23.49 -7.45 -11.78
N ASN A 10 22.58 -6.76 -12.49
CA ASN A 10 21.28 -6.39 -11.93
C ASN A 10 20.37 -7.62 -11.81
N THR A 11 20.30 -8.17 -10.61
CA THR A 11 19.45 -9.34 -10.29
C THR A 11 18.05 -8.94 -9.80
N LEU A 12 17.81 -7.64 -9.53
CA LEU A 12 16.57 -7.17 -8.93
C LEU A 12 15.52 -6.81 -9.97
N ASN A 13 15.91 -6.03 -10.99
CA ASN A 13 14.98 -5.48 -12.00
C ASN A 13 15.66 -5.35 -13.38
N GLU A 14 15.04 -4.60 -14.30
CA GLU A 14 15.59 -4.28 -15.62
C GLU A 14 15.78 -2.76 -15.80
N LEU A 15 16.12 -2.05 -14.73
CA LEU A 15 16.38 -0.62 -14.81
C LEU A 15 17.85 -0.35 -15.13
N THR A 16 18.07 0.70 -15.91
CA THR A 16 19.39 1.29 -16.12
C THR A 16 19.91 1.94 -14.85
N GLY A 17 21.22 2.26 -14.80
CA GLY A 17 21.80 2.96 -13.66
C GLY A 17 21.15 4.33 -13.42
N ALA A 18 20.77 5.04 -14.48
CA ALA A 18 20.09 6.33 -14.39
C ALA A 18 18.68 6.21 -13.81
N GLU A 19 17.87 5.24 -14.30
CA GLU A 19 16.53 4.97 -13.77
C GLU A 19 16.59 4.54 -12.29
N TRP A 20 17.56 3.70 -11.95
CA TRP A 20 17.80 3.26 -10.57
C TRP A 20 18.08 4.45 -9.65
N LEU A 21 18.96 5.36 -10.06
CA LEU A 21 19.32 6.55 -9.29
C LEU A 21 18.07 7.42 -9.01
N TYR A 22 17.21 7.60 -10.00
CA TYR A 22 15.97 8.37 -9.84
C TYR A 22 15.01 7.74 -8.85
N PHE A 23 14.89 6.42 -8.87
CA PHE A 23 13.98 5.71 -7.97
C PHE A 23 14.45 5.71 -6.51
N THR A 24 15.76 5.74 -6.26
CA THR A 24 16.31 5.68 -4.89
C THR A 24 16.21 6.99 -4.12
N LYS A 25 15.55 8.02 -4.66
CA LYS A 25 15.22 9.23 -3.92
C LYS A 25 14.26 8.89 -2.78
N SER A 26 14.51 9.47 -1.60
CA SER A 26 13.67 9.28 -0.42
C SER A 26 12.35 10.05 -0.45
N ILE A 27 12.02 10.75 -1.55
CA ILE A 27 10.79 11.51 -1.70
C ILE A 27 10.24 11.40 -3.11
N ILE A 28 8.93 11.14 -3.21
CA ILE A 28 8.14 11.17 -4.44
C ILE A 28 7.19 12.36 -4.36
N THR A 29 7.29 13.28 -5.32
CA THR A 29 6.42 14.46 -5.44
C THR A 29 5.49 14.37 -6.65
N THR A 30 5.54 13.28 -7.39
CA THR A 30 4.78 13.08 -8.62
C THR A 30 3.29 13.05 -8.34
N SER A 31 2.54 13.84 -9.09
CA SER A 31 1.08 13.73 -9.20
C SER A 31 0.75 12.75 -10.32
N TYR A 32 0.01 11.71 -10.00
CA TYR A 32 -0.38 10.68 -10.97
C TYR A 32 -1.70 11.03 -11.65
N PRO A 33 -1.85 10.76 -12.96
CA PRO A 33 -3.08 11.03 -13.69
C PRO A 33 -4.25 10.16 -13.20
N SER A 34 -5.46 10.66 -13.43
CA SER A 34 -6.71 9.99 -13.05
C SER A 34 -7.17 9.02 -14.15
N GLU A 35 -6.49 7.90 -14.27
CA GLU A 35 -6.67 6.87 -15.31
C GLU A 35 -7.16 5.53 -14.72
N TYR A 36 -7.37 4.55 -15.58
CA TYR A 36 -7.66 3.16 -15.22
C TYR A 36 -8.80 3.02 -14.20
N GLY A 37 -10.00 3.40 -14.60
CA GLY A 37 -11.19 3.30 -13.76
C GLY A 37 -11.19 4.23 -12.54
N HIS A 38 -10.48 5.36 -12.60
CA HIS A 38 -10.34 6.30 -11.48
C HIS A 38 -11.68 6.70 -10.85
N LYS A 39 -12.74 6.91 -11.65
CA LYS A 39 -14.07 7.26 -11.13
C LYS A 39 -14.63 6.19 -10.19
N LEU A 40 -14.50 4.93 -10.57
CA LEU A 40 -14.92 3.79 -9.76
C LEU A 40 -14.02 3.61 -8.53
N ARG A 41 -12.69 3.65 -8.73
CA ARG A 41 -11.73 3.53 -7.63
C ARG A 41 -11.85 4.62 -6.58
N LYS A 42 -12.28 5.83 -6.99
CA LYS A 42 -12.51 6.95 -6.08
C LYS A 42 -13.58 6.65 -5.02
N ALA A 43 -14.48 5.70 -5.26
CA ALA A 43 -15.47 5.28 -4.28
C ALA A 43 -14.83 4.67 -3.03
N HIS A 44 -13.66 4.03 -3.15
CA HIS A 44 -12.90 3.50 -2.02
C HIS A 44 -12.26 4.58 -1.14
N GLY A 45 -11.99 5.76 -1.67
CA GLY A 45 -11.45 6.89 -0.91
C GLY A 45 -9.96 6.84 -0.59
N ALA A 46 -9.39 5.67 -0.37
CA ALA A 46 -7.97 5.47 0.00
C ALA A 46 -7.18 4.66 -1.04
N ASN A 47 -7.66 4.61 -2.28
CA ASN A 47 -6.99 3.83 -3.33
C ASN A 47 -5.64 4.43 -3.73
N LYS A 48 -4.67 3.57 -4.07
CA LYS A 48 -3.36 3.98 -4.58
C LYS A 48 -3.38 4.16 -6.11
N PRO A 49 -2.66 5.17 -6.64
CA PRO A 49 -2.50 5.31 -8.08
C PRO A 49 -1.83 4.07 -8.68
N PRO A 50 -2.39 3.45 -9.73
CA PRO A 50 -1.76 2.30 -10.37
C PRO A 50 -0.36 2.61 -10.91
N GLN A 51 -0.13 3.82 -11.35
CA GLN A 51 1.18 4.25 -11.85
C GLN A 51 2.26 4.26 -10.75
N LEU A 52 1.91 4.64 -9.51
CA LEU A 52 2.80 4.50 -8.36
C LEU A 52 3.11 3.02 -8.10
N MET A 53 2.08 2.17 -8.10
CA MET A 53 2.26 0.74 -7.88
C MET A 53 3.10 0.10 -9.00
N CYS A 54 2.89 0.50 -10.25
CA CYS A 54 3.70 0.07 -11.39
C CYS A 54 5.19 0.44 -11.18
N GLN A 55 5.51 1.67 -10.79
CA GLN A 55 6.89 2.09 -10.53
C GLN A 55 7.55 1.27 -9.42
N LEU A 56 6.83 0.99 -8.33
CA LEU A 56 7.31 0.13 -7.25
C LEU A 56 7.55 -1.30 -7.73
N ILE A 57 6.60 -1.85 -8.48
CA ILE A 57 6.69 -3.20 -9.04
C ILE A 57 7.89 -3.32 -9.99
N GLU A 58 8.05 -2.38 -10.92
CA GLU A 58 9.17 -2.38 -11.87
C GLU A 58 10.54 -2.27 -11.17
N PHE A 59 10.61 -1.51 -10.06
CA PHE A 59 11.86 -1.40 -9.30
C PHE A 59 12.21 -2.67 -8.53
N PHE A 60 11.22 -3.33 -7.92
CA PHE A 60 11.46 -4.47 -7.02
C PHE A 60 11.30 -5.84 -7.69
N THR A 61 10.97 -5.90 -8.99
CA THR A 61 10.80 -7.16 -9.72
C THR A 61 11.42 -7.13 -11.11
N LYS A 62 11.77 -8.32 -11.61
CA LYS A 62 11.98 -8.56 -13.04
C LYS A 62 10.64 -8.84 -13.74
N PRO A 63 10.58 -8.78 -15.10
CA PRO A 63 9.50 -9.37 -15.85
C PRO A 63 9.22 -10.82 -15.38
N ASP A 64 7.97 -11.24 -15.51
CA ASP A 64 7.48 -12.54 -15.02
C ASP A 64 7.51 -12.74 -13.51
N GLY A 65 7.92 -11.72 -12.74
CA GLY A 65 7.84 -11.73 -11.29
C GLY A 65 6.39 -11.74 -10.79
N VAL A 66 6.16 -12.45 -9.68
CA VAL A 66 4.84 -12.59 -9.06
C VAL A 66 4.72 -11.64 -7.88
N VAL A 67 3.66 -10.83 -7.87
CA VAL A 67 3.39 -9.81 -6.86
C VAL A 67 2.21 -10.24 -5.98
N LEU A 68 2.29 -9.99 -4.67
CA LEU A 68 1.19 -10.18 -3.74
C LEU A 68 0.76 -8.83 -3.15
N ASP A 69 -0.56 -8.61 -3.05
CA ASP A 69 -1.16 -7.56 -2.24
C ASP A 69 -2.20 -8.15 -1.28
N PRO A 70 -1.89 -8.30 0.02
CA PRO A 70 -2.82 -8.84 1.01
C PRO A 70 -4.06 -7.96 1.27
N PHE A 71 -4.04 -6.68 0.85
CA PHE A 71 -5.12 -5.72 1.07
C PHE A 71 -5.39 -4.94 -0.22
N ALA A 72 -5.85 -5.67 -1.25
CA ALA A 72 -5.88 -5.16 -2.62
C ALA A 72 -6.91 -4.04 -2.86
N GLY A 73 -7.91 -3.89 -2.00
CA GLY A 73 -8.95 -2.89 -2.17
C GLY A 73 -9.60 -2.97 -3.55
N VAL A 74 -9.61 -1.85 -4.25
CA VAL A 74 -10.11 -1.75 -5.63
C VAL A 74 -9.04 -2.05 -6.70
N GLY A 75 -8.01 -2.81 -6.35
CA GLY A 75 -7.03 -3.37 -7.29
C GLY A 75 -5.93 -2.42 -7.74
N GLY A 76 -5.55 -1.43 -6.94
CA GLY A 76 -4.48 -0.49 -7.33
C GLY A 76 -3.17 -1.18 -7.70
N THR A 77 -2.71 -2.15 -6.90
CA THR A 77 -1.51 -2.96 -7.16
C THR A 77 -1.68 -3.88 -8.37
N LEU A 78 -2.87 -4.49 -8.51
CA LEU A 78 -3.18 -5.41 -9.63
C LEU A 78 -3.16 -4.67 -10.97
N ILE A 79 -3.78 -3.49 -11.02
CA ILE A 79 -3.74 -2.62 -12.20
C ILE A 79 -2.30 -2.16 -12.44
N GLY A 80 -1.56 -1.81 -11.38
CA GLY A 80 -0.15 -1.46 -11.46
C GLY A 80 0.70 -2.54 -12.12
N ALA A 81 0.49 -3.80 -11.75
CA ALA A 81 1.17 -4.95 -12.36
C ALA A 81 0.84 -5.12 -13.86
N SER A 82 -0.42 -4.84 -14.22
CA SER A 82 -0.89 -4.93 -15.61
C SER A 82 -0.29 -3.86 -16.53
N ILE A 83 -0.05 -2.64 -16.01
CA ILE A 83 0.42 -1.50 -16.81
C ILE A 83 1.95 -1.32 -16.82
N CYS A 84 2.71 -2.18 -16.18
CA CYS A 84 4.16 -2.18 -16.28
C CYS A 84 4.61 -2.31 -17.73
N LYS A 85 5.78 -1.74 -18.09
CA LYS A 85 6.37 -1.86 -19.46
C LYS A 85 6.37 -3.31 -19.97
N LYS A 86 6.69 -4.24 -19.09
CA LYS A 86 6.50 -5.68 -19.27
C LYS A 86 5.60 -6.14 -18.12
N PRO A 87 4.36 -6.56 -18.37
CA PRO A 87 3.40 -6.92 -17.34
C PRO A 87 3.92 -8.00 -16.39
N ARG A 88 3.51 -7.94 -15.11
CA ARG A 88 3.79 -8.93 -14.08
C ARG A 88 2.51 -9.68 -13.76
N GLN A 89 2.67 -10.81 -13.11
CA GLN A 89 1.54 -11.51 -12.50
C GLN A 89 1.31 -10.96 -11.10
N ALA A 90 0.05 -10.74 -10.74
CA ALA A 90 -0.28 -10.27 -9.40
C ALA A 90 -1.47 -11.02 -8.82
N LEU A 91 -1.38 -11.30 -7.52
CA LEU A 91 -2.46 -11.84 -6.71
C LEU A 91 -2.80 -10.82 -5.63
N GLY A 92 -4.05 -10.42 -5.57
CA GLY A 92 -4.60 -9.59 -4.53
C GLY A 92 -5.58 -10.36 -3.66
N ILE A 93 -5.72 -9.93 -2.40
CA ILE A 93 -6.74 -10.44 -1.47
C ILE A 93 -7.54 -9.25 -0.96
N GLU A 94 -8.87 -9.39 -0.95
CA GLU A 94 -9.76 -8.33 -0.48
C GLU A 94 -10.94 -8.95 0.29
N ILE A 95 -11.16 -8.47 1.49
CA ILE A 95 -12.22 -8.98 2.38
C ILE A 95 -13.60 -8.41 2.01
N ASN A 96 -13.65 -7.23 1.42
CA ASN A 96 -14.90 -6.56 1.11
C ASN A 96 -15.35 -6.87 -0.33
N GLN A 97 -16.43 -7.64 -0.48
CA GLN A 97 -16.99 -8.02 -1.76
C GLN A 97 -17.33 -6.81 -2.66
N LYS A 98 -17.68 -5.68 -2.09
CA LYS A 98 -17.96 -4.44 -2.84
C LYS A 98 -16.73 -3.96 -3.63
N TRP A 99 -15.55 -4.05 -3.04
CA TRP A 99 -14.30 -3.64 -3.68
C TRP A 99 -13.87 -4.65 -4.75
N VAL A 100 -14.10 -5.93 -4.50
CA VAL A 100 -13.90 -6.98 -5.50
C VAL A 100 -14.77 -6.73 -6.74
N ALA A 101 -16.05 -6.42 -6.57
CA ALA A 101 -16.97 -6.12 -7.65
C ALA A 101 -16.54 -4.87 -8.45
N ILE A 102 -16.05 -3.83 -7.76
CA ILE A 102 -15.52 -2.63 -8.42
C ILE A 102 -14.30 -2.96 -9.27
N TYR A 103 -13.36 -3.77 -8.78
CA TYR A 103 -12.21 -4.19 -9.58
C TYR A 103 -12.63 -4.97 -10.83
N GLN A 104 -13.58 -5.89 -10.70
CA GLN A 104 -14.13 -6.64 -11.84
C GLN A 104 -14.77 -5.72 -12.89
N GLN A 105 -15.51 -4.70 -12.42
CA GLN A 105 -16.09 -3.71 -13.33
C GLN A 105 -15.00 -2.88 -14.03
N ILE A 106 -13.93 -2.50 -13.34
CA ILE A 106 -12.80 -1.78 -13.94
C ILE A 106 -12.15 -2.62 -15.04
N LEU A 107 -11.94 -3.92 -14.82
CA LEU A 107 -11.41 -4.81 -15.84
C LEU A 107 -12.35 -4.90 -17.05
N ALA A 108 -13.67 -5.05 -16.82
CA ALA A 108 -14.65 -5.13 -17.90
C ALA A 108 -14.69 -3.85 -18.74
N GLU A 109 -14.52 -2.69 -18.13
CA GLU A 109 -14.51 -1.39 -18.83
C GLU A 109 -13.17 -1.06 -19.51
N ASN A 110 -12.10 -1.81 -19.24
CA ASN A 110 -10.75 -1.52 -19.75
C ASN A 110 -10.07 -2.77 -20.35
N GLN A 111 -10.81 -3.68 -20.96
CA GLN A 111 -10.32 -4.95 -21.48
C GLN A 111 -9.22 -4.82 -22.55
N ASP A 112 -9.22 -3.72 -23.30
CA ASP A 112 -8.23 -3.45 -24.35
C ASP A 112 -6.88 -3.00 -23.80
N ILE A 113 -6.84 -2.57 -22.51
CA ILE A 113 -5.66 -1.95 -21.90
C ILE A 113 -5.12 -2.80 -20.75
N LEU A 114 -6.01 -3.38 -19.94
CA LEU A 114 -5.66 -4.08 -18.72
C LEU A 114 -5.67 -5.59 -18.92
N GLN A 115 -4.57 -6.24 -18.54
CA GLN A 115 -4.54 -7.69 -18.41
C GLN A 115 -5.13 -8.10 -17.06
N PRO A 116 -6.09 -9.03 -17.01
CA PRO A 116 -6.68 -9.50 -15.77
C PRO A 116 -5.62 -10.07 -14.82
N GLN A 117 -5.71 -9.67 -13.57
CA GLN A 117 -4.93 -10.22 -12.46
C GLN A 117 -5.86 -10.94 -11.49
N THR A 118 -5.31 -11.83 -10.67
CA THR A 118 -6.10 -12.62 -9.72
C THR A 118 -6.47 -11.78 -8.51
N LEU A 119 -7.77 -11.66 -8.22
CA LEU A 119 -8.27 -11.07 -6.96
C LEU A 119 -9.13 -12.11 -6.23
N LEU A 120 -8.70 -12.50 -5.04
CA LEU A 120 -9.40 -13.43 -4.17
C LEU A 120 -10.22 -12.67 -3.11
N HIS A 121 -11.47 -13.07 -2.94
CA HIS A 121 -12.33 -12.54 -1.89
C HIS A 121 -12.16 -13.33 -0.60
N GLY A 122 -11.86 -12.66 0.51
CA GLY A 122 -11.79 -13.26 1.83
C GLY A 122 -10.74 -12.67 2.75
N ASP A 123 -10.58 -13.27 3.94
CA ASP A 123 -9.58 -12.91 4.92
C ASP A 123 -8.16 -13.24 4.43
N CYS A 124 -7.29 -12.23 4.40
CA CYS A 124 -5.92 -12.38 3.92
C CYS A 124 -5.12 -13.40 4.71
N LEU A 125 -5.30 -13.50 6.05
CA LEU A 125 -4.58 -14.47 6.86
C LEU A 125 -4.98 -15.91 6.53
N GLN A 126 -6.28 -16.17 6.30
CA GLN A 126 -6.75 -17.48 5.92
C GLN A 126 -6.27 -17.87 4.52
N ILE A 127 -6.40 -16.96 3.55
CA ILE A 127 -5.99 -17.22 2.17
C ILE A 127 -4.47 -17.41 2.07
N MET A 128 -3.67 -16.56 2.71
CA MET A 128 -2.21 -16.68 2.67
C MET A 128 -1.69 -18.02 3.23
N GLN A 129 -2.39 -18.65 4.16
CA GLN A 129 -2.04 -19.97 4.67
C GLN A 129 -2.17 -21.09 3.61
N THR A 130 -2.96 -20.88 2.56
CA THR A 130 -3.15 -21.85 1.47
C THR A 130 -2.13 -21.69 0.34
N LEU A 131 -1.35 -20.60 0.35
CA LEU A 131 -0.38 -20.30 -0.69
C LEU A 131 0.97 -20.96 -0.43
N ALA A 132 1.67 -21.30 -1.50
CA ALA A 132 2.98 -21.94 -1.39
C ALA A 132 4.04 -20.99 -0.79
N PRO A 133 4.86 -21.43 0.17
CA PRO A 133 5.99 -20.65 0.65
C PRO A 133 6.95 -20.23 -0.48
N HIS A 134 7.58 -19.07 -0.33
CA HIS A 134 8.57 -18.56 -1.29
C HIS A 134 8.06 -18.46 -2.74
N SER A 135 6.79 -18.13 -2.94
CA SER A 135 6.16 -18.04 -4.26
C SER A 135 6.15 -16.63 -4.84
N PHE A 136 6.33 -15.59 -4.03
CA PHE A 136 6.25 -14.21 -4.47
C PHE A 136 7.62 -13.52 -4.57
N ASP A 137 7.80 -12.74 -5.65
CA ASP A 137 8.99 -11.93 -5.89
C ASP A 137 8.90 -10.56 -5.23
N PHE A 138 7.69 -10.08 -4.96
CA PHE A 138 7.44 -8.79 -4.34
C PHE A 138 6.11 -8.80 -3.61
N ILE A 139 6.04 -8.07 -2.50
CA ILE A 139 4.79 -7.80 -1.80
C ILE A 139 4.64 -6.29 -1.70
N ALA A 140 3.52 -5.75 -2.18
CA ALA A 140 3.21 -4.34 -2.09
C ALA A 140 1.82 -4.17 -1.52
N THR A 141 1.69 -3.45 -0.41
CA THR A 141 0.41 -3.37 0.29
C THR A 141 0.15 -2.02 0.94
N ASP A 142 -1.11 -1.68 1.03
CA ASP A 142 -1.67 -0.53 1.73
C ASP A 142 -2.70 -1.04 2.74
N PRO A 143 -2.27 -1.47 3.94
CA PRO A 143 -3.16 -2.05 4.91
C PRO A 143 -4.23 -1.04 5.37
N PRO A 144 -5.42 -1.50 5.79
CA PRO A 144 -6.42 -0.60 6.33
C PRO A 144 -5.86 0.14 7.54
N TYR A 145 -6.15 1.44 7.62
CA TYR A 145 -5.72 2.24 8.76
C TYR A 145 -6.74 2.07 9.90
N ASN A 146 -6.27 1.73 11.09
CA ASN A 146 -7.11 1.75 12.29
C ASN A 146 -7.32 3.22 12.74
N ILE A 147 -7.92 4.01 11.88
CA ILE A 147 -8.31 5.38 12.17
C ILE A 147 -9.82 5.39 12.29
N HIS A 148 -10.32 5.61 13.50
CA HIS A 148 -11.75 5.84 13.73
C HIS A 148 -12.15 7.21 13.17
N LEU A 149 -12.38 7.29 11.87
CA LEU A 149 -12.81 8.50 11.16
C LEU A 149 -14.23 8.97 11.55
N ALA A 150 -14.91 8.27 12.45
CA ALA A 150 -16.28 8.59 12.87
C ALA A 150 -16.42 9.94 13.58
N LYS A 151 -15.33 10.56 14.00
CA LYS A 151 -15.34 11.94 14.51
C LYS A 151 -14.33 12.76 13.72
N THR A 152 -14.80 13.59 12.82
CA THR A 152 -13.98 14.64 12.26
C THR A 152 -13.43 15.49 13.40
N MET A 153 -12.10 15.62 13.52
CA MET A 153 -11.44 16.51 14.48
C MET A 153 -11.62 18.00 14.10
N VAL A 154 -12.70 18.31 13.37
CA VAL A 154 -13.06 19.68 13.04
C VAL A 154 -13.84 20.23 14.23
N ASN A 155 -13.36 21.35 14.78
CA ASN A 155 -14.12 22.11 15.75
C ASN A 155 -15.57 22.29 15.23
N PRO A 156 -16.61 21.93 16.01
CA PRO A 156 -18.01 22.01 15.58
C PRO A 156 -18.40 23.35 14.96
N ARG A 157 -17.75 24.45 15.39
CA ARG A 157 -17.95 25.81 14.86
C ARG A 157 -17.58 25.97 13.37
N TYR A 158 -16.73 25.09 12.84
CA TYR A 158 -16.31 25.07 11.43
C TYR A 158 -16.85 23.88 10.65
N ALA A 159 -17.63 23.02 11.30
CA ALA A 159 -18.18 21.81 10.67
C ALA A 159 -19.07 22.15 9.45
N GLU A 160 -19.88 23.20 9.54
CA GLU A 160 -20.76 23.65 8.44
C GLU A 160 -19.97 24.16 7.24
N LEU A 161 -18.86 24.85 7.44
CA LEU A 161 -17.99 25.32 6.35
C LEU A 161 -17.32 24.17 5.58
N TYR A 162 -17.28 22.97 6.17
CA TYR A 162 -16.63 21.79 5.62
C TYR A 162 -17.60 20.62 5.39
N ALA A 163 -18.91 20.83 5.61
CA ALA A 163 -19.96 19.81 5.54
C ALA A 163 -20.07 19.08 4.18
N ASN A 164 -19.65 19.70 3.09
CA ASN A 164 -19.71 19.10 1.76
C ASN A 164 -18.53 18.18 1.41
N ARG A 165 -17.82 17.65 2.42
CA ARG A 165 -16.65 16.83 2.17
C ARG A 165 -16.80 15.49 2.82
N ARG A 166 -16.79 14.49 1.96
CA ARG A 166 -16.76 13.08 2.34
C ARG A 166 -15.68 12.85 3.39
N SER A 167 -16.09 12.81 4.65
CA SER A 167 -15.38 12.19 5.76
C SER A 167 -15.84 10.75 5.98
N ASP A 168 -16.82 10.32 5.20
CA ASP A 168 -17.59 9.09 5.26
C ASP A 168 -17.13 8.10 4.18
N TYR A 169 -15.83 7.88 4.09
CA TYR A 169 -15.32 6.75 3.32
C TYR A 169 -15.68 5.48 4.09
N ASP A 170 -16.74 4.83 3.65
CA ASP A 170 -17.13 3.51 4.12
C ASP A 170 -16.18 2.46 3.52
N MET A 171 -14.97 2.41 4.08
CA MET A 171 -13.93 1.45 3.68
C MET A 171 -14.01 0.14 4.44
N ARG A 172 -14.83 0.08 5.49
CA ARG A 172 -14.97 -1.08 6.36
C ARG A 172 -15.90 -2.10 5.73
N SER A 173 -15.61 -3.36 5.96
CA SER A 173 -16.57 -4.43 5.77
C SER A 173 -17.32 -4.70 7.08
N GLU A 174 -18.44 -5.42 6.99
CA GLU A 174 -19.15 -5.94 8.19
C GLU A 174 -18.43 -7.18 8.76
N ASP A 175 -17.39 -7.67 8.11
CA ASP A 175 -16.65 -8.85 8.54
C ASP A 175 -15.83 -8.55 9.80
N ALA A 176 -15.93 -9.41 10.79
CA ALA A 176 -15.17 -9.29 12.04
C ALA A 176 -13.65 -9.44 11.85
N ALA A 177 -13.21 -10.06 10.76
CA ALA A 177 -11.79 -10.19 10.40
C ALA A 177 -11.22 -8.93 9.73
N ASP A 178 -12.05 -7.93 9.39
CA ASP A 178 -11.56 -6.67 8.83
C ASP A 178 -10.73 -5.91 9.87
N LEU A 179 -9.46 -5.70 9.58
CA LEU A 179 -8.52 -5.02 10.49
C LEU A 179 -8.92 -3.56 10.77
N ALA A 180 -9.74 -2.95 9.91
CA ALA A 180 -10.28 -1.61 10.13
C ALA A 180 -11.28 -1.57 11.30
N ASN A 181 -11.84 -2.72 11.73
CA ASN A 181 -12.83 -2.84 12.79
C ASN A 181 -12.21 -3.08 14.17
N LEU A 182 -10.91 -3.27 14.27
CA LEU A 182 -10.23 -3.57 15.53
C LEU A 182 -10.37 -2.42 16.55
N ALA A 183 -10.61 -2.78 17.80
CA ALA A 183 -11.00 -1.86 18.85
C ALA A 183 -9.87 -0.92 19.32
N SER A 184 -8.61 -1.29 19.13
CA SER A 184 -7.45 -0.51 19.57
C SER A 184 -6.31 -0.53 18.56
N TYR A 185 -5.44 0.46 18.68
CA TYR A 185 -4.23 0.55 17.87
C TYR A 185 -3.29 -0.64 18.13
N GLU A 186 -3.16 -1.09 19.38
CA GLU A 186 -2.33 -2.27 19.71
C GLU A 186 -2.90 -3.54 19.08
N ALA A 187 -4.21 -3.76 19.14
CA ALA A 187 -4.83 -4.89 18.46
C ALA A 187 -4.60 -4.86 16.94
N TYR A 188 -4.58 -3.66 16.35
CA TYR A 188 -4.21 -3.48 14.95
C TYR A 188 -2.75 -3.86 14.68
N LEU A 189 -1.81 -3.41 15.52
CA LEU A 189 -0.39 -3.76 15.39
C LEU A 189 -0.17 -5.27 15.53
N ASP A 190 -0.86 -5.93 16.47
CA ASP A 190 -0.79 -7.38 16.67
C ASP A 190 -1.36 -8.16 15.47
N ALA A 191 -2.42 -7.64 14.86
CA ALA A 191 -2.97 -8.23 13.64
C ALA A 191 -2.01 -8.06 12.45
N MET A 192 -1.43 -6.87 12.28
CA MET A 192 -0.42 -6.61 11.26
C MET A 192 0.84 -7.46 11.46
N GLU A 193 1.23 -7.73 12.70
CA GLU A 193 2.34 -8.63 13.00
C GLU A 193 2.10 -10.03 12.42
N ARG A 194 0.89 -10.57 12.56
CA ARG A 194 0.52 -11.87 11.94
C ARG A 194 0.57 -11.81 10.41
N VAL A 195 0.14 -10.69 9.83
CA VAL A 195 0.25 -10.47 8.37
C VAL A 195 1.72 -10.47 7.94
N PHE A 196 2.61 -9.80 8.69
CA PHE A 196 4.05 -9.80 8.37
C PHE A 196 4.66 -11.20 8.48
N ALA A 197 4.28 -12.01 9.46
CA ALA A 197 4.71 -13.40 9.56
C ALA A 197 4.33 -14.22 8.32
N ALA A 198 3.06 -14.11 7.87
CA ALA A 198 2.58 -14.78 6.67
C ALA A 198 3.30 -14.26 5.41
N CYS A 199 3.42 -12.94 5.25
CA CYS A 199 4.16 -12.33 4.15
C CYS A 199 5.63 -12.78 4.11
N TYR A 200 6.28 -12.89 5.26
CA TYR A 200 7.67 -13.38 5.32
C TYR A 200 7.80 -14.81 4.82
N THR A 201 6.84 -15.67 5.14
CA THR A 201 6.82 -17.05 4.65
C THR A 201 6.67 -17.09 3.13
N LEU A 202 5.76 -16.30 2.57
CA LEU A 202 5.42 -16.30 1.15
C LEU A 202 6.47 -15.62 0.26
N LEU A 203 7.17 -14.61 0.78
CA LEU A 203 8.18 -13.87 0.03
C LEU A 203 9.43 -14.72 -0.19
N LYS A 204 9.97 -14.73 -1.40
CA LYS A 204 11.25 -15.37 -1.71
C LYS A 204 12.41 -14.71 -0.94
N PRO A 205 13.48 -15.44 -0.59
CA PRO A 205 14.69 -14.85 -0.02
C PRO A 205 15.28 -13.74 -0.89
N GLN A 206 15.89 -12.73 -0.27
CA GLN A 206 16.48 -11.55 -0.89
C GLN A 206 15.48 -10.60 -1.60
N LYS A 207 14.19 -10.91 -1.57
CA LYS A 207 13.13 -10.09 -2.15
C LYS A 207 12.58 -9.08 -1.15
N TYR A 208 11.73 -8.18 -1.65
CA TYR A 208 11.30 -7.00 -0.92
C TYR A 208 9.79 -6.99 -0.69
N MET A 209 9.41 -6.36 0.39
CA MET A 209 8.05 -5.96 0.70
C MET A 209 8.01 -4.45 0.90
N VAL A 210 6.99 -3.78 0.37
CA VAL A 210 6.70 -2.39 0.72
C VAL A 210 5.35 -2.29 1.40
N VAL A 211 5.31 -1.43 2.42
CA VAL A 211 4.08 -1.10 3.15
C VAL A 211 3.83 0.39 2.98
N ILE A 212 2.72 0.73 2.32
CA ILE A 212 2.31 2.13 2.17
C ILE A 212 1.41 2.47 3.35
N VAL A 213 1.79 3.48 4.12
CA VAL A 213 1.07 3.80 5.35
C VAL A 213 1.12 5.29 5.64
N ARG A 214 0.11 5.79 6.31
CA ARG A 214 0.03 7.16 6.81
C ARG A 214 0.08 7.16 8.33
N ASN A 215 0.84 8.08 8.90
CA ASN A 215 0.75 8.35 10.32
C ASN A 215 -0.61 8.97 10.67
N ALA A 216 -1.00 8.88 11.91
CA ALA A 216 -2.27 9.37 12.39
C ALA A 216 -2.09 10.29 13.60
N TYR A 217 -3.09 11.13 13.85
CA TYR A 217 -3.23 11.87 15.10
C TYR A 217 -4.53 11.42 15.76
N GLN A 218 -4.44 10.75 16.90
CA GLN A 218 -5.58 10.19 17.60
C GLN A 218 -5.44 10.42 19.10
N HIS A 219 -6.54 10.69 19.78
CA HIS A 219 -6.58 10.84 21.24
C HIS A 219 -5.58 11.86 21.82
N GLY A 220 -5.23 12.89 21.03
CA GLY A 220 -4.27 13.91 21.46
C GLY A 220 -2.81 13.57 21.20
N GLU A 221 -2.51 12.44 20.54
CA GLU A 221 -1.17 11.94 20.28
C GLU A 221 -0.92 11.70 18.78
N TYR A 222 0.32 11.92 18.36
CA TYR A 222 0.78 11.61 17.01
C TYR A 222 1.34 10.18 16.95
N MET A 223 0.66 9.32 16.18
CA MET A 223 1.02 7.91 16.02
C MET A 223 2.02 7.76 14.88
N PHE A 224 3.20 7.26 15.18
CA PHE A 224 4.26 6.96 14.20
C PHE A 224 4.05 5.58 13.55
N THR A 225 2.89 5.38 12.94
CA THR A 225 2.44 4.07 12.44
C THR A 225 3.45 3.38 11.53
N HIS A 226 4.16 4.13 10.66
CA HIS A 226 5.20 3.57 9.80
C HIS A 226 6.36 2.94 10.58
N VAL A 227 6.77 3.56 11.71
CA VAL A 227 7.82 3.03 12.58
C VAL A 227 7.35 1.78 13.32
N ASP A 228 6.13 1.83 13.86
CA ASP A 228 5.58 0.72 14.62
C ASP A 228 5.38 -0.52 13.75
N LEU A 229 4.86 -0.35 12.53
CA LEU A 229 4.75 -1.44 11.56
C LEU A 229 6.14 -2.00 11.16
N ALA A 230 7.13 -1.13 10.95
CA ALA A 230 8.50 -1.57 10.65
C ALA A 230 9.10 -2.38 11.80
N ARG A 231 8.84 -1.99 13.06
CA ARG A 231 9.26 -2.73 14.26
C ARG A 231 8.60 -4.11 14.34
N ARG A 232 7.28 -4.19 14.12
CA ARG A 232 6.54 -5.45 14.10
C ARG A 232 7.03 -6.39 12.98
N ALA A 233 7.27 -5.87 11.78
CA ALA A 233 7.83 -6.65 10.67
C ALA A 233 9.23 -7.21 11.01
N LYS A 234 10.07 -6.44 11.72
CA LYS A 234 11.40 -6.86 12.14
C LYS A 234 11.38 -8.08 13.08
N LEU A 235 10.33 -8.25 13.90
CA LEU A 235 10.18 -9.41 14.79
C LEU A 235 10.11 -10.74 14.01
N HIS A 236 9.66 -10.70 12.76
CA HIS A 236 9.56 -11.86 11.87
C HIS A 236 10.73 -12.00 10.89
N GLY A 237 11.82 -11.25 11.09
CA GLY A 237 13.04 -11.39 10.31
C GLY A 237 13.17 -10.45 9.12
N PHE A 238 12.21 -9.57 8.87
CA PHE A 238 12.38 -8.50 7.88
C PHE A 238 13.48 -7.52 8.32
N VAL A 239 14.27 -7.07 7.36
CA VAL A 239 15.27 -6.02 7.55
C VAL A 239 14.73 -4.72 6.91
N PRO A 240 14.44 -3.67 7.69
CA PRO A 240 14.11 -2.36 7.13
C PRO A 240 15.29 -1.82 6.31
N LYS A 241 15.03 -1.41 5.07
CA LYS A 241 16.03 -0.91 4.13
C LYS A 241 15.95 0.59 3.94
N GLY A 242 14.85 1.20 4.34
CA GLY A 242 14.60 2.63 4.23
C GLY A 242 13.11 2.91 4.09
N GLU A 243 12.83 4.17 3.80
CA GLU A 243 11.47 4.63 3.53
C GLU A 243 11.49 5.67 2.40
N ILE A 244 10.38 5.78 1.70
CA ILE A 244 10.16 6.82 0.71
C ILE A 244 8.94 7.64 1.18
N ILE A 245 9.09 8.94 1.23
CA ILE A 245 7.99 9.86 1.52
C ILE A 245 7.25 10.13 0.21
N TRP A 246 6.01 9.70 0.12
CA TRP A 246 5.14 10.06 -0.98
C TRP A 246 4.35 11.31 -0.60
N TYR A 247 4.82 12.47 -1.10
CA TYR A 247 4.18 13.76 -0.86
C TYR A 247 2.91 13.91 -1.70
N GLN A 248 1.82 14.30 -1.06
CA GLN A 248 0.51 14.49 -1.67
C GLN A 248 0.21 16.00 -1.78
N SER A 249 0.70 16.64 -2.84
CA SER A 249 0.58 18.08 -3.07
C SER A 249 -0.87 18.60 -3.07
N GLY A 250 -1.84 17.74 -3.43
CA GLY A 250 -3.27 18.05 -3.41
C GLY A 250 -3.93 17.98 -2.03
N THR A 251 -3.17 17.66 -0.96
CA THR A 251 -3.75 17.61 0.39
C THR A 251 -4.17 18.98 0.83
N ARG A 252 -5.46 19.14 1.09
CA ARG A 252 -5.99 20.41 1.57
C ARG A 252 -5.69 20.58 3.05
N LEU A 253 -5.01 21.68 3.38
CA LEU A 253 -4.73 22.08 4.76
C LEU A 253 -5.98 22.56 5.48
N ARG A 254 -6.09 22.26 6.77
CA ARG A 254 -7.18 22.65 7.65
C ARG A 254 -6.63 23.18 8.97
N PRO A 255 -7.30 24.13 9.63
CA PRO A 255 -6.85 24.71 10.88
C PRO A 255 -7.14 23.77 12.06
N TYR A 256 -6.60 22.55 12.02
CA TYR A 256 -6.74 21.62 13.13
C TYR A 256 -6.10 22.20 14.41
N GLY A 257 -6.83 22.09 15.53
CA GLY A 257 -6.33 22.57 16.83
C GLY A 257 -6.28 24.07 17.02
N TYR A 258 -6.46 24.88 15.98
CA TYR A 258 -6.47 26.33 16.08
C TYR A 258 -7.61 26.83 17.00
N PRO A 259 -7.38 27.81 17.88
CA PRO A 259 -6.10 28.47 18.20
C PRO A 259 -5.38 27.87 19.42
N PHE A 260 -5.73 26.68 19.89
CA PHE A 260 -5.36 26.17 21.22
C PHE A 260 -4.29 25.07 21.22
N ALA A 261 -4.16 24.30 20.12
CA ALA A 261 -3.28 23.16 20.09
C ALA A 261 -2.60 22.99 18.72
N TYR A 262 -1.36 22.43 18.74
CA TYR A 262 -0.71 22.03 17.53
C TYR A 262 -1.23 20.65 17.09
N ILE A 263 -1.92 20.60 15.94
CA ILE A 263 -2.33 19.36 15.27
C ILE A 263 -1.84 19.44 13.82
N PRO A 264 -0.94 18.55 13.39
CA PRO A 264 -0.34 18.64 12.07
C PRO A 264 -1.33 18.29 10.94
N ASN A 265 -1.18 18.94 9.81
CA ASN A 265 -1.76 18.49 8.55
C ASN A 265 -0.80 17.49 7.92
N ILE A 266 -1.17 16.21 7.88
CA ILE A 266 -0.34 15.15 7.32
C ILE A 266 -0.58 15.12 5.81
N ALA A 267 0.37 15.63 5.03
CA ALA A 267 0.29 15.78 3.58
C ALA A 267 1.13 14.74 2.81
N HIS A 268 1.47 13.62 3.46
CA HIS A 268 2.28 12.58 2.86
C HIS A 268 1.89 11.20 3.40
N GLN A 269 2.34 10.18 2.70
CA GLN A 269 2.37 8.79 3.16
C GLN A 269 3.82 8.29 3.14
N TYR A 270 4.08 7.25 3.90
CA TYR A 270 5.36 6.55 3.91
C TYR A 270 5.24 5.25 3.11
N ILE A 271 6.25 4.95 2.33
CA ILE A 271 6.45 3.67 1.69
C ILE A 271 7.63 3.03 2.41
N VAL A 272 7.33 2.19 3.38
CA VAL A 272 8.36 1.48 4.17
C VAL A 272 8.89 0.34 3.35
N VAL A 273 10.20 0.28 3.16
CA VAL A 273 10.89 -0.75 2.38
C VAL A 273 11.51 -1.78 3.30
N LEU A 274 11.03 -3.01 3.19
CA LEU A 274 11.44 -4.16 3.98
C LEU A 274 12.09 -5.20 3.06
N GLN A 275 13.11 -5.90 3.52
CA GLN A 275 13.74 -6.99 2.77
C GLN A 275 13.73 -8.27 3.59
N LYS A 276 13.38 -9.38 2.97
CA LYS A 276 13.68 -10.71 3.49
C LYS A 276 15.14 -11.01 3.19
N PRO A 277 16.01 -11.17 4.21
CA PRO A 277 17.42 -11.44 3.98
C PRO A 277 17.63 -12.83 3.33
N LYS A 278 18.83 -13.06 2.84
CA LYS A 278 19.27 -14.38 2.42
C LYS A 278 19.26 -15.29 3.66
N GLN A 279 18.58 -16.42 3.58
CA GLN A 279 18.73 -17.44 4.61
C GLN A 279 20.14 -18.00 4.51
N PHE A 280 20.95 -17.81 5.54
CA PHE A 280 22.16 -18.61 5.69
C PHE A 280 21.71 -20.00 6.14
N VAL A 281 21.96 -21.01 5.31
CA VAL A 281 21.89 -22.38 5.75
C VAL A 281 23.06 -22.54 6.72
N VAL A 282 22.76 -22.63 8.02
CA VAL A 282 23.74 -22.93 9.06
C VAL A 282 24.03 -24.43 9.02
#